data_4c56ce8220f88c7660e2e553e30dbdd6
#
_entry.id   4c56ce8220f88c7660e2e553e30dbdd6
#
_cell.length_a   1.000
_cell.length_b   1.000
_cell.length_c   1.000
_cell.angle_alpha   90.00
_cell.angle_beta   90.00
_cell.angle_gamma   90.00
#
_symmetry.space_group_name_H-M   'P 1'
#
loop_
_entity.id
_entity.type
_entity.pdbx_description
1 polymer ?
#
loop_
_entity_poly.entity_id
_entity_poly.type
_entity_poly.pdbx_seq_one_letter_code
_entity_poly.pdbx_strand_id
1 'polypeptide(L)' 'MKIGGRVQRVPETFGETEEIRDRNRKRKARRRAYDGTVTYIHPLGRFHVVAFETRGGTIRESFAGV' A
#
# COMPACT_ATOMS: atom_id res chain seq x y z
N MET A 1 -4.56 -13.30 6.57
CA MET A 1 -5.28 -12.14 5.99
C MET A 1 -6.76 -12.47 5.87
N LYS A 2 -7.61 -11.53 6.17
CA LYS A 2 -9.06 -11.69 6.02
C LYS A 2 -9.71 -10.37 5.61
N ILE A 3 -10.89 -10.44 4.98
CA ILE A 3 -11.67 -9.25 4.61
C ILE A 3 -12.00 -8.47 5.88
N GLY A 4 -11.83 -7.16 5.82
CA GLY A 4 -11.95 -6.26 6.97
C GLY A 4 -10.68 -6.11 7.80
N GLY A 5 -9.65 -6.92 7.55
CA GLY A 5 -8.37 -6.81 8.24
C GLY A 5 -7.58 -5.57 7.81
N ARG A 6 -6.82 -5.00 8.76
CA ARG A 6 -5.94 -3.85 8.49
C ARG A 6 -4.56 -4.35 8.07
N VAL A 7 -4.02 -3.74 7.03
CA VAL A 7 -2.70 -4.07 6.51
C VAL A 7 -1.95 -2.79 6.12
N GLN A 8 -0.63 -2.87 6.05
CA GLN A 8 0.20 -1.81 5.50
C GLN A 8 0.69 -2.23 4.13
N ARG A 9 0.52 -1.36 3.14
CA ARG A 9 0.96 -1.61 1.77
C ARG A 9 1.48 -0.33 1.14
N VAL A 10 2.38 -0.48 0.20
CA VAL A 10 2.91 0.61 -0.60
C VAL A 10 2.08 0.68 -1.89
N PRO A 11 1.20 1.68 -2.04
CA PRO A 11 0.38 1.80 -3.25
C PRO A 11 1.23 2.21 -4.45
N GLU A 12 0.83 1.77 -5.65
CA GLU A 12 1.50 2.12 -6.90
C GLU A 12 0.87 3.33 -7.58
N THR A 13 -0.43 3.56 -7.34
CA THR A 13 -1.20 4.59 -8.05
C THR A 13 -1.20 5.94 -7.36
N PHE A 14 -0.85 5.99 -6.09
CA PHE A 14 -0.76 7.24 -5.33
C PHE A 14 0.32 7.10 -4.23
N GLY A 15 0.57 8.18 -3.52
CA GLY A 15 1.44 8.17 -2.36
C GLY A 15 2.55 9.21 -2.42
N GLU A 16 3.14 9.46 -1.27
CA GLU A 16 4.25 10.37 -1.10
C GLU A 16 5.57 9.60 -1.10
N THR A 17 6.60 10.23 -1.62
CA THR A 17 7.95 9.71 -1.61
C THR A 17 8.71 10.30 -0.44
N GLU A 18 9.28 9.45 0.41
CA GLU A 18 10.15 9.89 1.49
C GLU A 18 11.60 9.95 1.01
N GLU A 19 12.25 11.09 1.21
CA GLU A 19 13.68 11.20 1.01
C GLU A 19 14.43 10.68 2.23
N ILE A 20 15.28 9.68 2.01
CA ILE A 20 16.16 9.16 3.05
C ILE A 20 17.57 9.68 2.78
N ARG A 21 18.13 10.44 3.73
CA ARG A 21 19.54 10.81 3.69
C ARG A 21 20.37 9.64 4.19
N ASP A 22 21.21 9.12 3.30
CA ASP A 22 22.21 8.14 3.68
C ASP A 22 23.48 8.83 4.23
N ARG A 23 24.23 8.14 5.08
CA ARG A 23 25.53 8.59 5.59
C ARG A 23 26.54 8.93 4.50
N ASN A 24 26.39 8.37 3.32
CA ASN A 24 27.22 8.63 2.15
C ASN A 24 26.72 9.79 1.28
N ARG A 25 25.86 10.65 1.80
CA ARG A 25 25.29 11.81 1.12
C ARG A 25 24.45 11.49 -0.12
N LYS A 26 24.09 10.25 -0.33
CA LYS A 26 23.15 9.85 -1.38
C LYS A 26 21.72 9.96 -0.87
N ARG A 27 20.91 10.72 -1.58
CA ARG A 27 19.47 10.78 -1.31
C ARG A 27 18.81 9.57 -1.97
N LYS A 28 18.15 8.75 -1.19
CA LYS A 28 17.29 7.69 -1.71
C LYS A 28 15.85 8.09 -1.49
N ALA A 29 15.05 8.01 -2.54
CA ALA A 29 13.61 8.17 -2.45
C ALA A 29 12.98 6.80 -2.36
N ARG A 30 12.09 6.59 -1.39
CA ARG A 30 11.27 5.38 -1.35
C ARG A 30 9.81 5.77 -1.16
N ARG A 31 8.92 4.94 -1.66
CA ARG A 31 7.49 5.15 -1.51
C ARG A 31 7.06 4.84 -0.09
N ARG A 32 6.15 5.64 0.42
CA ARG A 32 5.61 5.49 1.76
C ARG A 32 4.59 4.37 1.83
N ALA A 33 4.61 3.59 2.91
CA ALA A 33 3.58 2.62 3.22
C ALA A 33 2.38 3.31 3.88
N TYR A 34 1.17 2.86 3.54
CA TYR A 34 -0.07 3.37 4.10
C TYR A 34 -0.88 2.23 4.73
N ASP A 35 -1.62 2.57 5.77
CA ASP A 35 -2.59 1.65 6.35
C ASP A 35 -3.83 1.56 5.46
N GLY A 36 -4.29 0.35 5.24
CA GLY A 36 -5.49 0.10 4.47
C GLY A 36 -6.31 -1.05 5.03
N THR A 37 -7.48 -1.23 4.46
CA THR A 37 -8.40 -2.30 4.86
C THR A 37 -8.59 -3.27 3.69
N VAL A 38 -8.44 -4.56 3.95
CA VAL A 38 -8.68 -5.60 2.95
C VAL A 38 -10.17 -5.65 2.63
N THR A 39 -10.54 -5.44 1.36
CA THR A 39 -11.93 -5.44 0.91
C THR A 39 -12.29 -6.66 0.08
N TYR A 40 -11.28 -7.34 -0.48
CA TYR A 40 -11.49 -8.53 -1.30
C TYR A 40 -10.25 -9.42 -1.27
N ILE A 41 -10.50 -10.72 -1.27
CA ILE A 41 -9.43 -11.73 -1.37
C ILE A 41 -9.85 -12.72 -2.45
N HIS A 42 -9.00 -12.90 -3.46
CA HIS A 42 -9.24 -13.86 -4.53
C HIS A 42 -9.34 -15.28 -3.93
N PRO A 43 -10.33 -16.11 -4.34
CA PRO A 43 -10.52 -17.45 -3.78
C PRO A 43 -9.31 -18.38 -3.90
N LEU A 44 -8.50 -18.18 -4.93
CA LEU A 44 -7.28 -18.96 -5.16
C LEU A 44 -6.02 -18.28 -4.61
N GLY A 45 -6.16 -17.19 -3.86
CA GLY A 45 -5.03 -16.49 -3.27
C GLY A 45 -4.14 -15.77 -4.28
N ARG A 46 -4.64 -15.47 -5.47
CA ARG A 46 -3.84 -14.82 -6.54
C ARG A 46 -3.60 -13.35 -6.28
N PHE A 47 -4.55 -12.66 -5.68
CA PHE A 47 -4.45 -11.25 -5.32
C PHE A 47 -5.43 -10.90 -4.21
N HIS A 48 -5.26 -9.72 -3.66
CA HIS A 48 -6.20 -9.12 -2.73
C HIS A 48 -6.33 -7.63 -3.04
N VAL A 49 -7.44 -7.03 -2.61
CA VAL A 49 -7.71 -5.60 -2.82
C VAL A 49 -7.70 -4.90 -1.46
N VAL A 50 -7.00 -3.80 -1.39
CA VAL A 50 -6.89 -2.95 -0.19
C VAL A 50 -7.48 -1.59 -0.50
N ALA A 51 -8.37 -1.12 0.37
CA ALA A 51 -8.92 0.23 0.31
C ALA A 51 -8.11 1.15 1.21
N PHE A 52 -7.62 2.24 0.64
CA PHE A 52 -6.90 3.29 1.36
C PHE A 52 -7.77 4.53 1.45
N GLU A 53 -7.87 5.10 2.64
CA GLU A 53 -8.54 6.39 2.82
C GLU A 53 -7.53 7.51 2.64
N THR A 54 -7.83 8.41 1.71
CA THR A 54 -7.01 9.58 1.41
C THR A 54 -7.83 10.84 1.57
N ARG A 55 -7.18 12.00 1.50
CA ARG A 55 -7.87 13.29 1.54
C ARG A 55 -8.85 13.48 0.38
N GLY A 56 -8.60 12.85 -0.76
CA GLY A 56 -9.46 12.90 -1.94
C GLY A 56 -10.52 11.80 -1.98
N GLY A 57 -10.60 10.93 -0.96
CA GLY A 57 -11.56 9.83 -0.91
C GLY A 57 -10.89 8.48 -0.75
N THR A 58 -11.64 7.41 -0.96
CA THR A 58 -11.15 6.03 -0.86
C THR A 58 -10.58 5.57 -2.19
N ILE A 59 -9.36 5.05 -2.16
CA ILE A 59 -8.69 4.46 -3.32
C ILE A 59 -8.52 2.97 -3.06
N ARG A 60 -8.93 2.14 -4.00
CA ARG A 60 -8.76 0.69 -3.94
C ARG A 60 -7.66 0.27 -4.90
N GLU A 61 -6.79 -0.58 -4.42
CA GLU A 61 -5.68 -1.08 -5.22
C GLU A 61 -5.49 -2.58 -4.99
N SER A 62 -5.17 -3.32 -6.05
CA SER A 62 -4.91 -4.75 -5.96
C SER A 62 -3.43 -5.03 -5.75
N PHE A 63 -3.13 -6.06 -4.97
CA PHE A 63 -1.77 -6.50 -4.68
C PHE A 63 -1.67 -8.01 -4.92
N ALA A 64 -0.55 -8.45 -5.48
CA ALA A 64 -0.34 -9.86 -5.77
C ALA A 64 -0.24 -10.69 -4.48
N GLY A 65 -0.82 -11.91 -4.54
CA GLY A 65 -0.77 -12.85 -3.43
C GLY A 65 -1.75 -12.56 -2.30
N VAL A 66 -1.58 -13.27 -1.22
CA VAL A 66 -2.41 -13.14 -0.01
C VAL A 66 -1.55 -13.20 1.22
#